data_c8faa5ce4f428487df3764fa19d12deb
#
_entry.id   c8faa5ce4f428487df3764fa19d12deb
#
_cell.length_a   1.000
_cell.length_b   1.000
_cell.length_c   1.000
_cell.angle_alpha   90.00
_cell.angle_beta   90.00
_cell.angle_gamma   90.00
#
_symmetry.space_group_name_H-M   'P 1'
#
loop_
_entity.id
_entity.type
_entity.pdbx_description
1 polymer ?
#
loop_
_entity_poly.entity_id
_entity_poly.type
_entity_poly.pdbx_seq_one_letter_code
_entity_poly.pdbx_strand_id
1 'polypeptide(L)'
;MAVVFSGDTLLITLHGALSPAEKALAQSPEGAVQVQEFHRQLFANSADDLRQEIKRITGVEVREATAEVETTTGTVVQVFTTGTMVQVFLLAQGVPADSWTGNSAPT
;
A
#
# COMPACT_ATOMS: atom_id res chain seq x y z
N MET A 1 4.36 9.85 -2.54
CA MET A 1 3.44 9.16 -1.61
C MET A 1 2.04 9.65 -1.85
N ALA A 2 1.10 8.75 -1.91
CA ALA A 2 -0.31 9.08 -2.05
C ALA A 2 -1.08 8.45 -0.89
N VAL A 3 -2.03 9.20 -0.33
CA VAL A 3 -2.85 8.75 0.80
C VAL A 3 -4.31 8.92 0.42
N VAL A 4 -5.08 7.85 0.56
CA VAL A 4 -6.50 7.86 0.22
C VAL A 4 -7.30 7.29 1.38
N PHE A 5 -8.32 8.04 1.80
CA PHE A 5 -9.34 7.53 2.71
C PHE A 5 -10.60 7.21 1.93
N SER A 6 -11.18 6.06 2.20
CA SER A 6 -12.44 5.67 1.60
C SER A 6 -13.25 4.88 2.63
N GLY A 7 -14.26 5.51 3.19
CA GLY A 7 -15.06 4.88 4.22
C GLY A 7 -14.22 4.47 5.42
N ASP A 8 -14.03 3.18 5.59
CA ASP A 8 -13.30 2.58 6.70
C ASP A 8 -11.88 2.11 6.30
N THR A 9 -11.39 2.57 5.17
CA THR A 9 -10.09 2.13 4.63
C THR A 9 -9.15 3.31 4.42
N LEU A 10 -7.91 3.16 4.88
CA LEU A 10 -6.82 4.08 4.58
C LEU A 10 -5.81 3.35 3.71
N LEU A 11 -5.51 3.92 2.56
CA LEU A 11 -4.56 3.38 1.60
C LEU A 11 -3.39 4.34 1.46
N ILE A 12 -2.18 3.84 1.63
CA ILE A 12 -0.95 4.60 1.43
C ILE A 12 -0.14 3.94 0.34
N THR A 13 0.20 4.70 -0.70
CA THR A 13 0.99 4.21 -1.83
C THR A 13 2.33 4.95 -1.84
N LEU A 14 3.43 4.19 -1.84
CA LEU A 14 4.79 4.72 -1.90
C LEU A 14 5.40 4.32 -3.23
N HIS A 15 5.68 5.29 -4.08
CA HIS A 15 6.31 5.05 -5.38
C HIS A 15 7.83 5.18 -5.25
N GLY A 16 8.55 4.37 -6.02
CA GLY A 16 10.01 4.43 -6.01
C GLY A 16 10.60 4.08 -4.66
N ALA A 17 9.96 3.16 -3.94
CA ALA A 17 10.36 2.83 -2.57
C ALA A 17 11.53 1.86 -2.49
N LEU A 18 11.93 1.24 -3.60
CA LEU A 18 13.04 0.30 -3.62
C LEU A 18 14.34 1.02 -3.93
N SER A 19 15.39 0.69 -3.19
CA SER A 19 16.74 1.17 -3.48
C SER A 19 17.26 0.53 -4.78
N PRO A 20 18.32 1.10 -5.41
CA PRO A 20 18.92 0.46 -6.57
C PRO A 20 19.37 -0.98 -6.31
N ALA A 21 19.91 -1.27 -5.14
CA ALA A 21 20.29 -2.62 -4.77
C ALA A 21 19.10 -3.56 -4.70
N GLU A 22 17.98 -3.10 -4.13
CA GLU A 22 16.75 -3.89 -4.08
C GLU A 22 16.17 -4.12 -5.47
N LYS A 23 16.23 -3.13 -6.35
CA LYS A 23 15.76 -3.29 -7.72
C LYS A 23 16.60 -4.32 -8.47
N ALA A 24 17.91 -4.30 -8.27
CA ALA A 24 18.81 -5.30 -8.89
C ALA A 24 18.48 -6.70 -8.36
N LEU A 25 18.30 -6.84 -7.07
CA LEU A 25 17.97 -8.12 -6.45
C LEU A 25 16.62 -8.65 -6.97
N ALA A 26 15.65 -7.78 -7.16
CA ALA A 26 14.31 -8.17 -7.58
C ALA A 26 14.21 -8.59 -9.04
N GLN A 27 15.29 -8.53 -9.81
CA GLN A 27 15.30 -8.98 -11.21
C GLN A 27 15.19 -10.50 -11.34
N SER A 28 15.54 -11.26 -10.31
CA SER A 28 15.32 -12.70 -10.30
C SER A 28 14.07 -13.01 -9.48
N PRO A 29 13.38 -14.14 -9.78
CA PRO A 29 12.19 -14.53 -8.99
C PRO A 29 12.50 -14.72 -7.51
N GLU A 30 13.63 -15.34 -7.18
CA GLU A 30 14.02 -15.54 -5.79
C GLU A 30 14.33 -14.22 -5.10
N GLY A 31 15.01 -13.32 -5.80
CA GLY A 31 15.33 -12.01 -5.26
C GLY A 31 14.10 -11.15 -5.04
N ALA A 32 13.12 -11.25 -5.94
CA ALA A 32 11.85 -10.53 -5.78
C ALA A 32 11.13 -10.97 -4.51
N VAL A 33 11.10 -12.27 -4.24
CA VAL A 33 10.49 -12.80 -3.02
C VAL A 33 11.22 -12.28 -1.79
N GLN A 34 12.55 -12.23 -1.82
CA GLN A 34 13.35 -11.72 -0.71
C GLN A 34 13.05 -10.25 -0.43
N VAL A 35 12.92 -9.43 -1.48
CA VAL A 35 12.59 -8.01 -1.34
C VAL A 35 11.19 -7.85 -0.74
N GLN A 36 10.22 -8.61 -1.22
CA GLN A 36 8.86 -8.56 -0.69
C GLN A 36 8.83 -8.94 0.78
N GLU A 37 9.54 -10.00 1.16
CA GLU A 37 9.56 -10.46 2.54
C GLU A 37 10.25 -9.43 3.45
N PHE A 38 11.33 -8.83 2.99
CA PHE A 38 12.02 -7.79 3.75
C PHE A 38 11.08 -6.62 4.04
N HIS A 39 10.35 -6.15 3.05
CA HIS A 39 9.41 -5.04 3.24
C HIS A 39 8.22 -5.41 4.11
N ARG A 40 7.76 -6.66 4.06
CA ARG A 40 6.73 -7.14 4.97
C ARG A 40 7.23 -7.10 6.42
N GLN A 41 8.46 -7.49 6.66
CA GLN A 41 9.05 -7.44 8.00
C GLN A 41 9.22 -6.01 8.48
N LEU A 42 9.67 -5.10 7.61
CA LEU A 42 9.77 -3.69 7.97
C LEU A 42 8.39 -3.13 8.34
N PHE A 43 7.38 -3.45 7.56
CA PHE A 43 6.03 -3.00 7.85
C PHE A 43 5.52 -3.57 9.17
N ALA A 44 5.75 -4.86 9.42
CA ALA A 44 5.31 -5.50 10.66
C ALA A 44 5.94 -4.83 11.88
N ASN A 45 7.21 -4.42 11.78
CA ASN A 45 7.90 -3.76 12.88
C ASN A 45 7.37 -2.36 13.16
N SER A 46 6.81 -1.68 12.15
CA SER A 46 6.29 -0.33 12.31
C SER A 46 4.77 -0.27 12.40
N ALA A 47 4.09 -1.39 12.19
CA ALA A 47 2.63 -1.40 12.08
C ALA A 47 1.93 -0.91 13.34
N ASP A 48 2.44 -1.27 14.51
CA ASP A 48 1.82 -0.84 15.76
C ASP A 48 1.91 0.67 15.95
N ASP A 49 3.06 1.26 15.63
CA ASP A 49 3.22 2.70 15.71
C ASP A 49 2.29 3.41 14.74
N LEU A 50 2.16 2.87 13.52
CA LEU A 50 1.27 3.43 12.51
C LEU A 50 -0.18 3.32 12.94
N ARG A 51 -0.59 2.19 13.52
CA ARG A 51 -1.94 2.01 14.04
C ARG A 51 -2.27 3.03 15.12
N GLN A 52 -1.33 3.25 16.04
CA GLN A 52 -1.51 4.22 17.12
C GLN A 52 -1.64 5.63 16.56
N GLU A 53 -0.82 5.98 15.58
CA GLU A 53 -0.86 7.28 14.95
C GLU A 53 -2.16 7.52 14.20
N ILE A 54 -2.63 6.51 13.46
CA ILE A 54 -3.92 6.60 12.75
C ILE A 54 -5.05 6.79 13.76
N LYS A 55 -5.05 6.03 14.86
CA LYS A 55 -6.06 6.17 15.90
C LYS A 55 -6.01 7.55 16.54
N ARG A 56 -4.82 8.09 16.76
CA ARG A 56 -4.65 9.43 17.34
C ARG A 56 -5.25 10.50 16.43
N ILE A 57 -5.04 10.37 15.13
CA ILE A 57 -5.49 11.38 14.16
C ILE A 57 -6.99 11.24 13.87
N THR A 58 -7.48 10.02 13.69
CA THR A 58 -8.84 9.77 13.22
C THR A 58 -9.82 9.39 14.34
N GLY A 59 -9.30 8.95 15.48
CA GLY A 59 -10.14 8.41 16.55
C GLY A 59 -10.67 6.99 16.27
N VAL A 60 -10.24 6.37 15.16
CA VAL A 60 -10.75 5.08 14.73
C VAL A 60 -9.68 4.01 14.90
N GLU A 61 -10.08 2.86 15.44
CA GLU A 61 -9.20 1.72 15.65
C GLU A 61 -8.96 0.98 14.33
N VAL A 62 -7.68 0.67 14.05
CA VAL A 62 -7.30 -0.14 12.90
C VAL A 62 -7.33 -1.60 13.31
N ARG A 63 -8.11 -2.43 12.60
CA ARG A 63 -8.17 -3.87 12.86
C ARG A 63 -7.19 -4.65 12.03
N GLU A 64 -7.08 -4.30 10.75
CA GLU A 64 -6.20 -5.01 9.83
C GLU A 64 -5.22 -4.04 9.19
N ALA A 65 -3.97 -4.46 9.07
CA ALA A 65 -2.94 -3.68 8.40
C ALA A 65 -2.09 -4.64 7.55
N THR A 66 -1.93 -4.31 6.29
CA THR A 66 -1.10 -5.12 5.38
C THR A 66 -0.24 -4.22 4.51
N ALA A 67 0.82 -4.78 3.96
CA ALA A 67 1.66 -4.10 2.98
C ALA A 67 2.05 -5.08 1.88
N GLU A 68 1.99 -4.62 0.65
CA GLU A 68 2.40 -5.39 -0.51
C GLU A 68 3.39 -4.57 -1.34
N VAL A 69 4.33 -5.27 -1.97
CA VAL A 69 5.37 -4.66 -2.78
C VAL A 69 5.24 -5.14 -4.21
N GLU A 70 5.14 -4.19 -5.13
CA GLU A 70 5.24 -4.49 -6.56
C GLU A 70 6.68 -4.24 -6.98
N THR A 71 7.42 -5.32 -7.20
CA THR A 71 8.87 -5.23 -7.41
C THR A 71 9.25 -4.69 -8.79
N THR A 72 8.35 -4.81 -9.77
CA THR A 72 8.60 -4.29 -11.11
C THR A 72 8.68 -2.77 -11.13
N THR A 73 7.80 -2.13 -10.38
CA THR A 73 7.70 -0.66 -10.35
C THR A 73 8.35 -0.05 -9.11
N GLY A 74 8.65 -0.86 -8.10
CA GLY A 74 9.14 -0.36 -6.82
C GLY A 74 8.07 0.31 -5.99
N THR A 75 6.81 -0.03 -6.20
CA THR A 75 5.69 0.56 -5.48
C THR A 75 5.36 -0.27 -4.25
N VAL A 76 5.19 0.39 -3.11
CA VAL A 76 4.72 -0.23 -1.87
C VAL A 76 3.34 0.31 -1.56
N VAL A 77 2.41 -0.59 -1.29
CA VAL A 77 1.03 -0.23 -0.92
C VAL A 77 0.78 -0.72 0.50
N GLN A 78 0.37 0.19 1.37
CA GLN A 78 -0.01 -0.14 2.75
C GLN A 78 -1.50 0.11 2.91
N VAL A 79 -2.20 -0.85 3.50
CA VAL A 79 -3.65 -0.80 3.68
C VAL A 79 -3.99 -0.98 5.16
N PHE A 80 -4.77 -0.06 5.69
CA PHE A 80 -5.27 -0.12 7.06
C PHE A 80 -6.80 -0.08 7.00
N THR A 81 -7.45 -1.04 7.64
CA THR A 81 -8.90 -1.16 7.53
C THR A 81 -9.50 -1.70 8.84
N THR A 82 -10.80 -1.54 8.98
CA THR A 82 -11.55 -2.09 10.11
C THR A 82 -12.01 -3.53 9.86
N GLY A 83 -11.48 -4.20 8.84
CA GLY A 83 -11.79 -5.59 8.54
C GLY A 83 -12.57 -5.79 7.24
N THR A 84 -12.72 -4.75 6.43
CA THR A 84 -13.37 -4.83 5.13
C THR A 84 -12.44 -5.47 4.12
N MET A 85 -13.00 -6.21 3.16
CA MET A 85 -12.22 -6.71 2.04
C MET A 85 -11.79 -5.54 1.15
N VAL A 86 -10.51 -5.49 0.82
CA VAL A 86 -9.94 -4.45 -0.03
C VAL A 86 -9.21 -5.11 -1.19
N GLN A 87 -9.46 -4.62 -2.40
CA GLN A 87 -8.74 -5.04 -3.59
C GLN A 87 -8.04 -3.82 -4.17
N VAL A 88 -6.76 -3.98 -4.49
CA VAL A 88 -5.95 -2.90 -5.04
C VAL A 88 -5.41 -3.32 -6.40
N PHE A 89 -5.60 -2.45 -7.38
CA PHE A 89 -5.09 -2.67 -8.72
C PHE A 89 -4.12 -1.55 -9.06
N LEU A 90 -2.87 -1.91 -9.35
CA LEU A 90 -1.87 -0.93 -9.77
C LEU A 90 -1.93 -0.80 -11.27
N LEU A 91 -2.13 0.42 -11.75
CA LEU A 91 -2.27 0.69 -13.17
C LEU A 91 -0.91 0.96 -13.79
N ALA A 92 -0.75 0.59 -15.05
CA ALA A 92 0.51 0.80 -15.76
C ALA A 92 0.85 2.28 -15.91
N GLN A 93 -0.17 3.13 -15.92
CA GLN A 93 0.02 4.58 -15.96
C GLN A 93 -1.15 5.24 -15.25
N GLY A 94 -0.95 6.50 -14.86
CA GLY A 94 -1.98 7.26 -14.19
C GLY A 94 -3.19 7.50 -15.10
N VAL A 95 -4.35 7.60 -14.48
CA VAL A 95 -5.61 7.89 -15.17
C VAL A 95 -6.06 9.28 -14.71
N PRO A 96 -6.35 10.22 -15.64
CA PRO A 96 -6.87 11.53 -15.25
C PRO A 96 -8.17 11.39 -14.46
N ALA A 97 -8.31 12.17 -13.40
CA ALA A 97 -9.48 12.08 -12.53
C ALA A 97 -10.78 12.39 -13.28
N ASP A 98 -10.73 13.29 -14.24
CA ASP A 98 -11.92 13.68 -14.99
C ASP A 98 -12.33 12.65 -16.03
N SER A 99 -11.51 11.65 -16.33
CA SER A 99 -11.90 10.55 -17.20
C SER A 99 -12.62 9.44 -16.45
N TRP A 100 -12.65 9.50 -15.12
CA TRP A 100 -13.27 8.50 -14.29
C TRP A 100 -14.74 8.86 -14.06
N THR A 101 -15.64 8.06 -14.59
CA THR A 101 -17.07 8.29 -14.41
C THR A 101 -17.71 7.29 -13.47
N GLY A 102 -17.05 6.20 -13.19
CA GLY A 102 -17.61 5.15 -12.34
C GLY A 102 -17.76 5.56 -10.89
N ASN A 103 -17.10 6.61 -10.48
CA ASN A 103 -17.21 7.09 -9.12
C ASN A 103 -18.62 7.50 -8.76
N SER A 104 -19.41 7.87 -9.73
CA SER A 104 -20.79 8.19 -9.49
C SER A 104 -21.61 6.94 -9.30
N ALA A 105 -21.11 5.84 -9.73
CA ALA A 105 -21.81 4.64 -9.54
C ALA A 105 -21.35 3.99 -8.35
N PRO A 106 -20.74 3.96 -7.77
CA PRO A 106 -20.60 3.09 -6.96
C PRO A 106 -21.00 2.59 -6.04
N THR A 107 -21.36 2.68 -6.17
CA THR A 107 -21.73 2.36 -5.40
C THR A 107 -21.70 1.66 -4.79
#